data_a4fa3e15b2fec858de07a0793144e95f
#
_entry.id   a4fa3e15b2fec858de07a0793144e95f
#
_cell.length_a   1.000
_cell.length_b   1.000
_cell.length_c   1.000
_cell.angle_alpha   90.00
_cell.angle_beta   90.00
_cell.angle_gamma   90.00
#
_symmetry.space_group_name_H-M   'P 1'
#
loop_
_entity.id
_entity.type
_entity.pdbx_description
1 polymer ?
#
loop_
_entity_poly.entity_id
_entity_poly.type
_entity_poly.pdbx_seq_one_letter_code
_entity_poly.pdbx_strand_id
1 'polypeptide(L)'
;MIWGKEYSKLLETLETILVSLTRDRLSEIKKSNKVKEEYIDVIQGVSSVGKYFLSKDKLTSNQELLLKGVLNYLAGVINNKPTIYPEYMPNEKLKRKFPNGYINLGVAHGILGPLYVLALGFKKFNMPEYLISLKKGLSYYEKTFQTNKIGKIIGWNGRVSAEVESEKFEYNLSWCYGSLGMARVLYNISKIIDIPKLQELATDVFHSSIYYLNSSEILNNAICHGRSGIMLLFNLMYLDTGESQFKAISDNLFKEIVNKATDSEYIFVERDIYFRGVNYDEVIEYIDFGLLNGVSGIVLALMAQRTGNASPLAEMFFMQ
;
A
#
# COMPACT_ATOMS: atom_id res chain seq x y z
N MET A 1 -17.76 7.66 16.04
CA MET A 1 -17.27 8.89 15.36
C MET A 1 -17.51 10.07 16.28
N ILE A 2 -16.45 10.66 16.82
CA ILE A 2 -16.52 11.75 17.82
C ILE A 2 -17.03 13.06 17.19
N TRP A 3 -16.93 13.23 15.88
CA TRP A 3 -17.20 14.48 15.16
C TRP A 3 -18.48 14.46 14.29
N GLY A 4 -19.31 13.44 14.40
CA GLY A 4 -20.31 13.10 13.39
C GLY A 4 -21.45 14.10 13.16
N LYS A 5 -21.77 14.96 14.10
CA LYS A 5 -22.89 15.93 13.92
C LYS A 5 -22.41 17.35 13.57
N GLU A 6 -21.28 17.78 14.12
CA GLU A 6 -20.80 19.17 13.95
C GLU A 6 -20.25 19.44 12.54
N TYR A 7 -19.70 18.39 11.87
CA TYR A 7 -19.10 18.52 10.54
C TYR A 7 -19.91 17.85 9.42
N SER A 8 -21.18 17.45 9.69
CA SER A 8 -21.99 16.75 8.69
C SER A 8 -22.17 17.53 7.39
N LYS A 9 -22.45 18.83 7.49
CA LYS A 9 -22.62 19.70 6.31
C LYS A 9 -21.32 19.89 5.53
N LEU A 10 -20.19 19.99 6.22
CA LEU A 10 -18.86 20.05 5.58
C LEU A 10 -18.58 18.74 4.85
N LEU A 11 -18.84 17.60 5.49
CA LEU A 11 -18.65 16.29 4.91
C LEU A 11 -19.51 16.10 3.65
N GLU A 12 -20.80 16.46 3.69
CA GLU A 12 -21.69 16.41 2.53
C GLU A 12 -21.19 17.27 1.37
N THR A 13 -20.67 18.47 1.69
CA THR A 13 -20.10 19.37 0.70
C THR A 13 -18.84 18.76 0.06
N LEU A 14 -17.92 18.26 0.88
CA LEU A 14 -16.70 17.61 0.41
C LEU A 14 -16.99 16.35 -0.42
N GLU A 15 -17.95 15.52 -0.02
CA GLU A 15 -18.37 14.36 -0.78
C GLU A 15 -18.99 14.74 -2.14
N THR A 16 -19.78 15.82 -2.17
CA THR A 16 -20.34 16.32 -3.45
C THR A 16 -19.24 16.76 -4.41
N ILE A 17 -18.26 17.49 -3.89
CA ILE A 17 -17.07 17.91 -4.66
C ILE A 17 -16.28 16.67 -5.13
N LEU A 18 -16.03 15.71 -4.23
CA LEU A 18 -15.29 14.49 -4.52
C LEU A 18 -15.98 13.68 -5.63
N VAL A 19 -17.30 13.54 -5.58
CA VAL A 19 -18.09 12.85 -6.63
C VAL A 19 -17.93 13.54 -7.97
N SER A 20 -18.02 14.88 -8.03
CA SER A 20 -17.83 15.64 -9.27
C SER A 20 -16.44 15.46 -9.85
N LEU A 21 -15.42 15.75 -9.05
CA LEU A 21 -14.01 15.64 -9.47
C LEU A 21 -13.65 14.22 -9.93
N THR A 22 -14.14 13.20 -9.23
CA THR A 22 -13.86 11.82 -9.61
C THR A 22 -14.56 11.41 -10.90
N ARG A 23 -15.76 11.93 -11.13
CA ARG A 23 -16.48 11.69 -12.39
C ARG A 23 -15.74 12.29 -13.59
N ASP A 24 -15.27 13.52 -13.45
CA ASP A 24 -14.49 14.22 -14.47
C ASP A 24 -13.17 13.48 -14.72
N ARG A 25 -12.48 13.06 -13.64
CA ARG A 25 -11.27 12.24 -13.72
C ARG A 25 -11.51 10.91 -14.44
N LEU A 26 -12.57 10.17 -14.11
CA LEU A 26 -12.92 8.93 -14.79
C LEU A 26 -13.21 9.15 -16.29
N SER A 27 -13.84 10.27 -16.65
CA SER A 27 -14.07 10.61 -18.04
C SER A 27 -12.78 10.88 -18.81
N GLU A 28 -11.81 11.53 -18.17
CA GLU A 28 -10.48 11.82 -18.71
C GLU A 28 -9.66 10.53 -18.90
N ILE A 29 -9.48 9.75 -17.83
CA ILE A 29 -8.60 8.57 -17.87
C ILE A 29 -9.14 7.45 -18.77
N LYS A 30 -10.45 7.33 -18.94
CA LYS A 30 -11.06 6.38 -19.87
C LYS A 30 -10.76 6.69 -21.34
N LYS A 31 -10.38 7.92 -21.68
CA LYS A 31 -9.95 8.28 -23.04
C LYS A 31 -8.52 7.82 -23.34
N SER A 32 -7.74 7.51 -22.31
CA SER A 32 -6.37 7.02 -22.45
C SER A 32 -6.36 5.50 -22.64
N ASN A 33 -5.66 5.02 -23.66
CA ASN A 33 -5.43 3.60 -23.89
C ASN A 33 -4.27 3.05 -23.02
N LYS A 34 -3.62 3.90 -22.24
CA LYS A 34 -2.45 3.56 -21.41
C LYS A 34 -2.71 3.91 -19.95
N VAL A 35 -2.17 3.09 -19.07
CA VAL A 35 -2.29 3.24 -17.62
C VAL A 35 -1.13 4.06 -17.09
N LYS A 36 -1.42 4.96 -16.15
CA LYS A 36 -0.43 5.62 -15.29
C LYS A 36 -0.68 5.24 -13.84
N GLU A 37 0.38 5.18 -13.02
CA GLU A 37 0.25 4.89 -11.58
C GLU A 37 -0.76 5.82 -10.92
N GLU A 38 -0.64 7.13 -11.16
CA GLU A 38 -1.50 8.20 -10.61
C GLU A 38 -3.00 8.08 -10.98
N TYR A 39 -3.36 7.21 -11.92
CA TYR A 39 -4.77 6.97 -12.26
C TYR A 39 -5.43 5.95 -11.33
N ILE A 40 -4.66 4.95 -10.91
CA ILE A 40 -5.18 3.78 -10.21
C ILE A 40 -4.78 3.70 -8.74
N ASP A 41 -3.76 4.44 -8.31
CA ASP A 41 -3.10 4.28 -7.03
C ASP A 41 -3.96 4.68 -5.81
N VAL A 42 -3.40 4.46 -4.60
CA VAL A 42 -4.07 4.79 -3.34
C VAL A 42 -3.74 6.19 -2.83
N ILE A 43 -2.82 6.91 -3.47
CA ILE A 43 -2.38 8.24 -3.05
C ILE A 43 -3.14 9.34 -3.81
N GLN A 44 -3.16 9.25 -5.13
CA GLN A 44 -3.74 10.27 -6.03
C GLN A 44 -4.82 9.69 -6.93
N GLY A 45 -4.88 8.37 -7.04
CA GLY A 45 -5.74 7.66 -7.99
C GLY A 45 -7.13 7.36 -7.45
N VAL A 46 -7.91 6.71 -8.29
CA VAL A 46 -9.31 6.42 -7.99
C VAL A 46 -9.51 5.31 -6.95
N SER A 47 -8.44 4.56 -6.58
CA SER A 47 -8.55 3.50 -5.57
C SER A 47 -8.89 4.05 -4.19
N SER A 48 -8.31 5.18 -3.77
CA SER A 48 -8.66 5.80 -2.48
C SER A 48 -10.11 6.24 -2.43
N VAL A 49 -10.62 6.81 -3.53
CA VAL A 49 -12.04 7.19 -3.66
C VAL A 49 -12.94 5.95 -3.59
N GLY A 50 -12.57 4.88 -4.29
CA GLY A 50 -13.26 3.60 -4.24
C GLY A 50 -13.33 3.04 -2.81
N LYS A 51 -12.20 2.98 -2.11
CA LYS A 51 -12.11 2.54 -0.71
C LYS A 51 -12.98 3.40 0.21
N TYR A 52 -12.94 4.73 0.06
CA TYR A 52 -13.74 5.65 0.85
C TYR A 52 -15.24 5.37 0.72
N PHE A 53 -15.77 5.25 -0.50
CA PHE A 53 -17.18 4.95 -0.68
C PHE A 53 -17.55 3.52 -0.28
N LEU A 54 -16.63 2.56 -0.38
CA LEU A 54 -16.84 1.18 0.10
C LEU A 54 -16.95 1.10 1.64
N SER A 55 -16.31 2.01 2.37
CA SER A 55 -16.39 2.06 3.85
C SER A 55 -17.68 2.66 4.38
N LYS A 56 -18.53 3.23 3.52
CA LYS A 56 -19.83 3.80 3.94
C LYS A 56 -20.91 2.73 4.03
N ASP A 57 -21.69 2.77 5.10
CA ASP A 57 -22.85 1.89 5.29
C ASP A 57 -23.92 2.14 4.22
N LYS A 58 -24.17 3.41 3.91
CA LYS A 58 -25.17 3.83 2.93
C LYS A 58 -24.55 4.78 1.91
N LEU A 59 -24.90 4.55 0.66
CA LEU A 59 -24.53 5.37 -0.49
C LEU A 59 -25.79 6.03 -1.08
N THR A 60 -25.66 7.25 -1.56
CA THR A 60 -26.64 7.82 -2.48
C THR A 60 -26.52 7.15 -3.85
N SER A 61 -27.58 7.24 -4.67
CA SER A 61 -27.57 6.68 -6.04
C SER A 61 -26.40 7.21 -6.89
N ASN A 62 -26.05 8.49 -6.72
CA ASN A 62 -24.91 9.10 -7.41
C ASN A 62 -23.56 8.54 -6.95
N GLN A 63 -23.39 8.32 -5.64
CA GLN A 63 -22.19 7.73 -5.06
C GLN A 63 -22.03 6.27 -5.47
N GLU A 64 -23.11 5.50 -5.49
CA GLU A 64 -23.10 4.10 -5.93
C GLU A 64 -22.75 3.98 -7.41
N LEU A 65 -23.35 4.83 -8.27
CA LEU A 65 -23.02 4.86 -9.70
C LEU A 65 -21.56 5.21 -9.94
N LEU A 66 -21.03 6.21 -9.20
CA LEU A 66 -19.62 6.58 -9.28
C LEU A 66 -18.74 5.41 -8.84
N LEU A 67 -19.04 4.78 -7.70
CA LEU A 67 -18.28 3.66 -7.16
C LEU A 67 -18.23 2.49 -8.15
N LYS A 68 -19.35 2.11 -8.75
CA LYS A 68 -19.38 1.11 -9.83
C LYS A 68 -18.54 1.54 -11.03
N GLY A 69 -18.53 2.82 -11.35
CA GLY A 69 -17.67 3.39 -12.40
C GLY A 69 -16.18 3.25 -12.10
N VAL A 70 -15.77 3.46 -10.83
CA VAL A 70 -14.40 3.25 -10.35
C VAL A 70 -14.03 1.76 -10.41
N LEU A 71 -14.88 0.88 -9.85
CA LEU A 71 -14.62 -0.57 -9.84
C LEU A 71 -14.49 -1.14 -11.26
N ASN A 72 -15.36 -0.74 -12.18
CA ASN A 72 -15.29 -1.16 -13.58
C ASN A 72 -14.03 -0.68 -14.28
N TYR A 73 -13.58 0.56 -13.98
CA TYR A 73 -12.32 1.07 -14.51
C TYR A 73 -11.12 0.26 -13.99
N LEU A 74 -11.04 0.04 -12.67
CA LEU A 74 -9.96 -0.75 -12.07
C LEU A 74 -9.94 -2.19 -12.58
N ALA A 75 -11.10 -2.84 -12.71
CA ALA A 75 -11.23 -4.16 -13.30
C ALA A 75 -10.71 -4.19 -14.75
N GLY A 76 -11.08 -3.18 -15.53
CA GLY A 76 -10.60 -3.01 -16.91
C GLY A 76 -9.08 -2.89 -17.01
N VAL A 77 -8.46 -2.10 -16.13
CA VAL A 77 -7.00 -1.95 -16.07
C VAL A 77 -6.32 -3.28 -15.76
N ILE A 78 -6.79 -4.02 -14.77
CA ILE A 78 -6.23 -5.33 -14.40
C ILE A 78 -6.40 -6.34 -15.56
N ASN A 79 -7.55 -6.34 -16.23
CA ASN A 79 -7.83 -7.25 -17.32
C ASN A 79 -7.01 -6.95 -18.60
N ASN A 80 -6.58 -5.70 -18.80
CA ASN A 80 -5.81 -5.29 -19.98
C ASN A 80 -4.28 -5.23 -19.73
N LYS A 81 -3.76 -5.95 -18.75
CA LYS A 81 -2.34 -5.94 -18.34
C LYS A 81 -1.88 -4.54 -17.87
N PRO A 82 -1.78 -4.30 -16.56
CA PRO A 82 -1.50 -2.97 -15.96
C PRO A 82 -0.04 -2.56 -16.11
N THR A 83 0.46 -2.47 -17.33
CA THR A 83 1.84 -2.12 -17.64
C THR A 83 2.03 -0.61 -17.63
N ILE A 84 3.03 -0.15 -16.88
CA ILE A 84 3.52 1.23 -16.92
C ILE A 84 4.64 1.31 -17.95
N TYR A 85 4.39 2.04 -19.02
CA TYR A 85 5.34 2.19 -20.12
C TYR A 85 6.39 3.26 -19.83
N PRO A 86 7.58 3.23 -20.49
CA PRO A 86 8.70 4.12 -20.21
C PRO A 86 8.37 5.61 -20.22
N GLU A 87 7.49 6.06 -21.10
CA GLU A 87 7.06 7.46 -21.20
C GLU A 87 6.31 7.98 -19.96
N TYR A 88 5.78 7.07 -19.09
CA TYR A 88 5.09 7.39 -17.85
C TYR A 88 5.90 7.08 -16.60
N MET A 89 7.14 6.65 -16.74
CA MET A 89 8.02 6.37 -15.61
C MET A 89 8.59 7.66 -15.01
N PRO A 90 8.73 7.75 -13.69
CA PRO A 90 9.10 8.99 -13.01
C PRO A 90 10.57 9.42 -13.25
N ASN A 91 11.44 8.50 -13.66
CA ASN A 91 12.85 8.82 -13.85
C ASN A 91 13.56 7.91 -14.85
N GLU A 92 14.73 8.36 -15.33
CA GLU A 92 15.54 7.65 -16.32
C GLU A 92 16.15 6.32 -15.82
N LYS A 93 16.36 6.17 -14.50
CA LYS A 93 16.86 4.91 -13.91
C LYS A 93 15.84 3.79 -14.12
N LEU A 94 14.55 4.08 -13.90
CA LEU A 94 13.47 3.12 -14.15
C LEU A 94 13.28 2.83 -15.63
N LYS A 95 13.38 3.82 -16.50
CA LYS A 95 13.28 3.62 -17.96
C LYS A 95 14.38 2.68 -18.48
N ARG A 96 15.62 2.83 -17.96
CA ARG A 96 16.73 1.93 -18.31
C ARG A 96 16.55 0.53 -17.75
N LYS A 97 16.04 0.42 -16.50
CA LYS A 97 15.79 -0.89 -15.85
C LYS A 97 14.65 -1.64 -16.53
N PHE A 98 13.61 -0.93 -17.01
CA PHE A 98 12.40 -1.50 -17.58
C PHE A 98 12.09 -0.91 -18.98
N PRO A 99 12.93 -1.16 -20.00
CA PRO A 99 12.78 -0.52 -21.31
C PRO A 99 11.45 -0.85 -22.02
N ASN A 100 10.84 -1.99 -21.70
CA ASN A 100 9.56 -2.44 -22.25
C ASN A 100 8.39 -2.30 -21.30
N GLY A 101 8.60 -1.58 -20.19
CA GLY A 101 7.59 -1.35 -19.16
C GLY A 101 7.71 -2.29 -17.96
N TYR A 102 7.01 -1.92 -16.88
CA TYR A 102 6.91 -2.73 -15.67
C TYR A 102 5.46 -2.82 -15.18
N ILE A 103 5.20 -3.81 -14.34
CA ILE A 103 4.01 -3.88 -13.49
C ILE A 103 4.44 -3.50 -12.08
N ASN A 104 3.79 -2.49 -11.51
CA ASN A 104 4.01 -2.08 -10.13
C ASN A 104 3.13 -2.93 -9.20
N LEU A 105 3.77 -3.76 -8.36
CA LEU A 105 3.09 -4.64 -7.41
C LEU A 105 2.85 -3.98 -6.03
N GLY A 106 3.43 -2.81 -5.79
CA GLY A 106 3.34 -2.10 -4.51
C GLY A 106 1.93 -1.73 -4.10
N VAL A 107 1.79 -1.37 -2.81
CA VAL A 107 0.51 -0.91 -2.24
C VAL A 107 0.21 0.52 -2.67
N ALA A 108 1.18 1.44 -2.50
CA ALA A 108 0.93 2.87 -2.65
C ALA A 108 0.58 3.27 -4.09
N HIS A 109 1.40 2.88 -5.06
CA HIS A 109 1.25 3.28 -6.46
C HIS A 109 1.09 2.11 -7.43
N GLY A 110 0.97 0.88 -6.91
CA GLY A 110 0.85 -0.33 -7.71
C GLY A 110 -0.58 -0.86 -7.82
N ILE A 111 -0.65 -2.08 -8.35
CA ILE A 111 -1.94 -2.76 -8.59
C ILE A 111 -2.60 -3.27 -7.31
N LEU A 112 -1.87 -3.34 -6.19
CA LEU A 112 -2.42 -3.98 -4.98
C LEU A 112 -3.53 -3.16 -4.33
N GLY A 113 -3.43 -1.82 -4.35
CA GLY A 113 -4.53 -0.94 -3.96
C GLY A 113 -5.82 -1.21 -4.77
N PRO A 114 -5.76 -1.15 -6.12
CA PRO A 114 -6.84 -1.60 -7.01
C PRO A 114 -7.41 -2.96 -6.67
N LEU A 115 -6.57 -3.97 -6.44
CA LEU A 115 -7.02 -5.34 -6.11
C LEU A 115 -7.78 -5.38 -4.79
N TYR A 116 -7.31 -4.65 -3.78
CA TYR A 116 -8.02 -4.56 -2.51
C TYR A 116 -9.39 -3.90 -2.65
N VAL A 117 -9.48 -2.83 -3.43
CA VAL A 117 -10.75 -2.14 -3.73
C VAL A 117 -11.71 -3.07 -4.51
N LEU A 118 -11.19 -3.87 -5.45
CA LEU A 118 -12.00 -4.87 -6.16
C LEU A 118 -12.50 -5.98 -5.23
N ALA A 119 -11.69 -6.43 -4.25
CA ALA A 119 -12.12 -7.41 -3.26
C ALA A 119 -13.27 -6.88 -2.40
N LEU A 120 -13.15 -5.65 -1.90
CA LEU A 120 -14.22 -4.98 -1.17
C LEU A 120 -15.47 -4.74 -2.03
N GLY A 121 -15.28 -4.37 -3.29
CA GLY A 121 -16.35 -4.20 -4.27
C GLY A 121 -17.09 -5.51 -4.55
N PHE A 122 -16.36 -6.62 -4.68
CA PHE A 122 -16.95 -7.95 -4.79
C PHE A 122 -17.77 -8.31 -3.53
N LYS A 123 -17.21 -8.10 -2.34
CA LYS A 123 -17.92 -8.33 -1.07
C LYS A 123 -19.23 -7.52 -0.97
N LYS A 124 -19.24 -6.27 -1.45
CA LYS A 124 -20.41 -5.36 -1.37
C LYS A 124 -21.47 -5.66 -2.42
N PHE A 125 -21.08 -5.91 -3.66
CA PHE A 125 -22.00 -6.00 -4.80
C PHE A 125 -22.17 -7.42 -5.36
N ASN A 126 -21.34 -8.38 -4.95
CA ASN A 126 -21.32 -9.78 -5.41
C ASN A 126 -21.28 -9.92 -6.93
N MET A 127 -20.55 -9.03 -7.63
CA MET A 127 -20.42 -9.02 -9.08
C MET A 127 -19.25 -9.92 -9.51
N PRO A 128 -19.49 -11.01 -10.26
CA PRO A 128 -18.46 -11.99 -10.63
C PRO A 128 -17.27 -11.41 -11.39
N GLU A 129 -17.49 -10.36 -12.20
CA GLU A 129 -16.44 -9.69 -12.97
C GLU A 129 -15.37 -9.06 -12.08
N TYR A 130 -15.69 -8.59 -10.88
CA TYR A 130 -14.70 -8.07 -9.92
C TYR A 130 -13.83 -9.20 -9.38
N LEU A 131 -14.42 -10.35 -9.08
CA LEU A 131 -13.67 -11.54 -8.63
C LEU A 131 -12.77 -12.09 -9.73
N ILE A 132 -13.23 -12.12 -11.00
CA ILE A 132 -12.43 -12.57 -12.15
C ILE A 132 -11.20 -11.65 -12.30
N SER A 133 -11.40 -10.34 -12.30
CA SER A 133 -10.33 -9.35 -12.41
C SER A 133 -9.36 -9.46 -11.23
N LEU A 134 -9.89 -9.60 -10.01
CA LEU A 134 -9.10 -9.78 -8.80
C LEU A 134 -8.19 -11.02 -8.89
N LYS A 135 -8.74 -12.19 -9.26
CA LYS A 135 -7.97 -13.43 -9.43
C LYS A 135 -6.87 -13.28 -10.49
N LYS A 136 -7.17 -12.59 -11.60
CA LYS A 136 -6.17 -12.28 -12.62
C LYS A 136 -5.04 -11.40 -12.07
N GLY A 137 -5.35 -10.38 -11.28
CA GLY A 137 -4.36 -9.55 -10.62
C GLY A 137 -3.53 -10.31 -9.58
N LEU A 138 -4.15 -11.17 -8.77
CA LEU A 138 -3.46 -12.01 -7.79
C LEU A 138 -2.47 -12.96 -8.44
N SER A 139 -2.71 -13.42 -9.66
CA SER A 139 -1.79 -14.30 -10.38
C SER A 139 -0.40 -13.67 -10.64
N TYR A 140 -0.28 -12.34 -10.62
CA TYR A 140 1.05 -11.69 -10.69
C TYR A 140 1.85 -11.97 -9.42
N TYR A 141 1.22 -11.95 -8.25
CA TYR A 141 1.89 -12.25 -6.97
C TYR A 141 2.25 -13.74 -6.86
N GLU A 142 1.40 -14.64 -7.35
CA GLU A 142 1.70 -16.08 -7.38
C GLU A 142 2.90 -16.41 -8.29
N LYS A 143 3.07 -15.69 -9.39
CA LYS A 143 4.14 -15.92 -10.37
C LYS A 143 5.46 -15.26 -10.00
N THR A 144 5.44 -14.22 -9.17
CA THR A 144 6.60 -13.35 -8.93
C THR A 144 7.12 -13.39 -7.49
N PHE A 145 6.51 -14.18 -6.59
CA PHE A 145 7.09 -14.34 -5.27
C PHE A 145 8.48 -14.98 -5.34
N GLN A 146 9.36 -14.54 -4.46
CA GLN A 146 10.73 -14.99 -4.41
C GLN A 146 10.96 -15.92 -3.22
N THR A 147 11.83 -16.90 -3.39
CA THR A 147 12.27 -17.81 -2.34
C THR A 147 13.78 -17.71 -2.16
N ASN A 148 14.26 -18.00 -0.95
CA ASN A 148 15.69 -18.11 -0.71
C ASN A 148 16.23 -19.46 -1.21
N LYS A 149 17.57 -19.67 -1.05
CA LYS A 149 18.26 -20.90 -1.51
C LYS A 149 17.73 -22.21 -0.91
N ILE A 150 17.00 -22.15 0.22
CA ILE A 150 16.38 -23.32 0.88
C ILE A 150 14.87 -23.37 0.64
N GLY A 151 14.36 -22.59 -0.33
CA GLY A 151 12.95 -22.61 -0.71
C GLY A 151 11.99 -21.86 0.20
N LYS A 152 12.47 -21.16 1.24
CA LYS A 152 11.60 -20.28 2.07
C LYS A 152 11.20 -19.03 1.32
N ILE A 153 9.93 -18.67 1.42
CA ILE A 153 9.37 -17.45 0.82
C ILE A 153 9.99 -16.23 1.48
N ILE A 154 10.43 -15.26 0.67
CA ILE A 154 11.02 -14.01 1.14
C ILE A 154 10.25 -12.77 0.72
N GLY A 155 9.36 -12.85 -0.26
CA GLY A 155 8.49 -11.77 -0.67
C GLY A 155 8.47 -11.46 -2.16
N TRP A 156 8.25 -10.21 -2.50
CA TRP A 156 8.10 -9.72 -3.88
C TRP A 156 8.96 -8.49 -4.11
N ASN A 157 9.40 -8.32 -5.36
CA ASN A 157 9.90 -7.03 -5.83
C ASN A 157 8.72 -6.06 -5.98
N GLY A 158 8.91 -4.79 -5.63
CA GLY A 158 7.87 -3.76 -5.77
C GLY A 158 7.49 -3.49 -7.23
N ARG A 159 8.40 -3.74 -8.17
CA ARG A 159 8.18 -3.64 -9.62
C ARG A 159 8.78 -4.85 -10.31
N VAL A 160 8.07 -5.37 -11.30
CA VAL A 160 8.52 -6.50 -12.12
C VAL A 160 8.43 -6.14 -13.59
N SER A 161 9.39 -6.61 -14.40
CA SER A 161 9.38 -6.39 -15.84
C SER A 161 8.08 -6.91 -16.49
N ALA A 162 7.59 -6.18 -17.47
CA ALA A 162 6.42 -6.62 -18.24
C ALA A 162 6.70 -7.87 -19.09
N GLU A 163 7.95 -8.19 -19.38
CA GLU A 163 8.35 -9.24 -20.35
C GLU A 163 9.27 -10.33 -19.79
N VAL A 164 9.94 -10.10 -18.67
CA VAL A 164 10.96 -11.03 -18.12
C VAL A 164 10.42 -11.67 -16.84
N GLU A 165 10.49 -13.01 -16.76
CA GLU A 165 9.93 -13.78 -15.65
C GLU A 165 10.82 -13.82 -14.39
N SER A 166 12.12 -13.52 -14.46
CA SER A 166 13.02 -13.59 -13.31
C SER A 166 13.87 -12.35 -13.16
N GLU A 167 13.72 -11.64 -12.05
CA GLU A 167 14.54 -10.52 -11.64
C GLU A 167 15.25 -10.85 -10.32
N LYS A 168 16.44 -10.26 -10.11
CA LYS A 168 17.11 -10.34 -8.81
C LYS A 168 16.19 -9.72 -7.75
N PHE A 169 16.01 -10.44 -6.63
CA PHE A 169 15.23 -9.96 -5.51
C PHE A 169 15.91 -8.76 -4.84
N GLU A 170 15.16 -7.66 -4.70
CA GLU A 170 15.55 -6.47 -3.97
C GLU A 170 14.75 -6.41 -2.66
N TYR A 171 15.43 -6.64 -1.54
CA TYR A 171 14.77 -6.71 -0.25
C TYR A 171 14.26 -5.33 0.19
N ASN A 172 12.95 -5.23 0.42
CA ASN A 172 12.29 -4.01 0.89
C ASN A 172 11.16 -4.38 1.85
N LEU A 173 11.14 -3.77 3.04
CA LEU A 173 10.16 -4.02 4.09
C LEU A 173 9.08 -2.93 4.19
N SER A 174 9.15 -1.91 3.35
CA SER A 174 8.26 -0.76 3.45
C SER A 174 6.78 -1.11 3.22
N TRP A 175 5.90 -0.25 3.69
CA TRP A 175 4.49 -0.32 3.36
C TRP A 175 4.24 -0.07 1.87
N CYS A 176 4.88 0.93 1.28
CA CYS A 176 4.54 1.41 -0.07
C CYS A 176 4.91 0.44 -1.19
N TYR A 177 6.13 -0.13 -1.17
CA TYR A 177 6.67 -1.01 -2.21
C TYR A 177 7.28 -2.30 -1.67
N GLY A 178 7.25 -2.49 -0.36
CA GLY A 178 7.93 -3.60 0.30
C GLY A 178 7.05 -4.82 0.49
N SER A 179 7.72 -5.95 0.71
CA SER A 179 7.07 -7.25 0.89
C SER A 179 6.10 -7.28 2.07
N LEU A 180 6.38 -6.54 3.19
CA LEU A 180 5.46 -6.50 4.34
C LEU A 180 4.15 -5.77 4.01
N GLY A 181 4.22 -4.63 3.33
CA GLY A 181 3.01 -3.92 2.90
C GLY A 181 2.18 -4.78 1.95
N MET A 182 2.84 -5.41 0.97
CA MET A 182 2.17 -6.31 0.04
C MET A 182 1.54 -7.51 0.75
N ALA A 183 2.29 -8.18 1.62
CA ALA A 183 1.79 -9.31 2.40
C ALA A 183 0.57 -8.94 3.25
N ARG A 184 0.60 -7.77 3.91
CA ARG A 184 -0.53 -7.31 4.72
C ARG A 184 -1.81 -7.13 3.90
N VAL A 185 -1.72 -6.49 2.74
CA VAL A 185 -2.90 -6.28 1.89
C VAL A 185 -3.38 -7.60 1.28
N LEU A 186 -2.47 -8.49 0.86
CA LEU A 186 -2.81 -9.83 0.37
C LEU A 186 -3.49 -10.68 1.46
N TYR A 187 -3.04 -10.59 2.72
CA TYR A 187 -3.68 -11.21 3.86
C TYR A 187 -5.14 -10.74 4.02
N ASN A 188 -5.38 -9.44 3.92
CA ASN A 188 -6.73 -8.88 4.00
C ASN A 188 -7.61 -9.31 2.82
N ILE A 189 -7.08 -9.30 1.60
CA ILE A 189 -7.78 -9.81 0.42
C ILE A 189 -8.17 -11.27 0.63
N SER A 190 -7.25 -12.10 1.12
CA SER A 190 -7.50 -13.53 1.34
C SER A 190 -8.65 -13.80 2.31
N LYS A 191 -8.80 -12.96 3.35
CA LYS A 191 -9.93 -13.03 4.28
C LYS A 191 -11.26 -12.63 3.63
N ILE A 192 -11.24 -11.69 2.68
CA ILE A 192 -12.45 -11.21 2.00
C ILE A 192 -13.01 -12.26 1.03
N ILE A 193 -12.14 -12.96 0.31
CA ILE A 193 -12.52 -13.88 -0.76
C ILE A 193 -12.22 -15.36 -0.45
N ASP A 194 -11.87 -15.65 0.80
CA ASP A 194 -11.63 -17.01 1.35
C ASP A 194 -10.59 -17.81 0.55
N ILE A 195 -9.33 -17.35 0.56
CA ILE A 195 -8.18 -18.06 -0.03
C ILE A 195 -7.13 -18.37 1.04
N PRO A 196 -7.25 -19.47 1.79
CA PRO A 196 -6.33 -19.81 2.89
C PRO A 196 -4.86 -19.86 2.48
N LYS A 197 -4.55 -20.42 1.30
CA LYS A 197 -3.17 -20.48 0.79
C LYS A 197 -2.53 -19.10 0.61
N LEU A 198 -3.30 -18.09 0.21
CA LEU A 198 -2.79 -16.72 0.10
C LEU A 198 -2.57 -16.11 1.48
N GLN A 199 -3.40 -16.47 2.45
CA GLN A 199 -3.24 -16.06 3.85
C GLN A 199 -1.97 -16.65 4.46
N GLU A 200 -1.71 -17.96 4.25
CA GLU A 200 -0.47 -18.64 4.66
C GLU A 200 0.76 -17.99 4.01
N LEU A 201 0.74 -17.79 2.69
CA LEU A 201 1.82 -17.14 1.94
C LEU A 201 2.15 -15.74 2.51
N ALA A 202 1.13 -14.94 2.79
CA ALA A 202 1.30 -13.62 3.38
C ALA A 202 1.93 -13.70 4.79
N THR A 203 1.51 -14.64 5.62
CA THR A 203 2.05 -14.86 6.96
C THR A 203 3.51 -15.33 6.90
N ASP A 204 3.85 -16.21 5.97
CA ASP A 204 5.23 -16.67 5.76
C ASP A 204 6.18 -15.53 5.38
N VAL A 205 5.71 -14.55 4.62
CA VAL A 205 6.50 -13.34 4.33
C VAL A 205 6.80 -12.54 5.61
N PHE A 206 5.84 -12.42 6.53
CA PHE A 206 6.09 -11.78 7.82
C PHE A 206 7.13 -12.54 8.64
N HIS A 207 7.03 -13.86 8.73
CA HIS A 207 8.03 -14.69 9.42
C HIS A 207 9.43 -14.55 8.80
N SER A 208 9.53 -14.61 7.48
CA SER A 208 10.80 -14.45 6.78
C SER A 208 11.39 -13.05 6.99
N SER A 209 10.54 -12.03 7.04
CA SER A 209 10.95 -10.64 7.22
C SER A 209 11.61 -10.37 8.58
N ILE A 210 11.29 -11.13 9.63
CA ILE A 210 11.94 -11.00 10.94
C ILE A 210 13.45 -11.23 10.85
N TYR A 211 13.87 -12.23 10.08
CA TYR A 211 15.29 -12.50 9.87
C TYR A 211 16.03 -11.33 9.22
N TYR A 212 15.39 -10.70 8.22
CA TYR A 212 16.00 -9.60 7.47
C TYR A 212 15.89 -8.24 8.19
N LEU A 213 14.93 -8.07 9.08
CA LEU A 213 14.77 -6.85 9.86
C LEU A 213 16.03 -6.53 10.67
N ASN A 214 16.66 -7.57 11.22
CA ASN A 214 17.89 -7.44 12.03
C ASN A 214 19.15 -7.16 11.19
N SER A 215 19.10 -7.42 9.88
CA SER A 215 20.23 -7.25 8.96
C SER A 215 20.09 -6.04 8.03
N SER A 216 18.93 -5.38 8.04
CA SER A 216 18.62 -4.25 7.16
C SER A 216 18.77 -2.92 7.90
N GLU A 217 19.48 -1.98 7.31
CA GLU A 217 19.50 -0.61 7.81
C GLU A 217 18.19 0.08 7.41
N ILE A 218 17.34 0.38 8.41
CA ILE A 218 16.15 1.18 8.22
C ILE A 218 16.53 2.62 8.55
N LEU A 219 16.63 3.46 7.51
CA LEU A 219 17.21 4.80 7.60
C LEU A 219 16.34 5.78 8.38
N ASN A 220 15.01 5.67 8.29
CA ASN A 220 14.06 6.63 8.85
C ASN A 220 12.95 6.00 9.69
N ASN A 221 12.09 6.85 10.29
CA ASN A 221 10.97 6.41 11.13
C ASN A 221 9.60 6.60 10.48
N ALA A 222 9.52 7.02 9.22
CA ALA A 222 8.29 7.28 8.49
C ALA A 222 7.30 6.10 8.46
N ILE A 223 6.03 6.37 8.25
CA ILE A 223 5.03 5.32 7.99
C ILE A 223 5.25 4.69 6.61
N CYS A 224 5.56 5.49 5.61
CA CYS A 224 5.64 5.03 4.23
C CYS A 224 6.69 3.93 4.05
N HIS A 225 7.91 4.16 4.55
CA HIS A 225 9.05 3.27 4.31
C HIS A 225 10.03 3.15 5.49
N GLY A 226 9.60 3.54 6.68
CA GLY A 226 10.40 3.54 7.90
C GLY A 226 9.86 2.62 9.00
N ARG A 227 10.47 2.75 10.19
CA ARG A 227 10.17 1.91 11.37
C ARG A 227 8.71 1.96 11.80
N SER A 228 8.07 3.15 11.73
CA SER A 228 6.66 3.30 12.16
C SER A 228 5.70 2.50 11.30
N GLY A 229 5.92 2.44 9.97
CA GLY A 229 5.13 1.61 9.09
C GLY A 229 5.32 0.12 9.34
N ILE A 230 6.57 -0.32 9.51
CA ILE A 230 6.90 -1.72 9.81
C ILE A 230 6.30 -2.12 11.17
N MET A 231 6.46 -1.29 12.20
CA MET A 231 5.85 -1.48 13.52
C MET A 231 4.35 -1.69 13.43
N LEU A 232 3.66 -0.82 12.69
CA LEU A 232 2.22 -0.89 12.51
C LEU A 232 1.79 -2.18 11.78
N LEU A 233 2.51 -2.58 10.73
CA LEU A 233 2.24 -3.80 9.98
C LEU A 233 2.37 -5.05 10.86
N PHE A 234 3.42 -5.17 11.68
CA PHE A 234 3.58 -6.26 12.62
C PHE A 234 2.51 -6.27 13.73
N ASN A 235 2.13 -5.09 14.25
CA ASN A 235 1.04 -4.98 15.21
C ASN A 235 -0.29 -5.48 14.64
N LEU A 236 -0.62 -5.09 13.42
CA LEU A 236 -1.85 -5.54 12.75
C LEU A 236 -1.85 -7.05 12.50
N MET A 237 -0.69 -7.62 12.14
CA MET A 237 -0.59 -9.08 12.01
C MET A 237 -0.75 -9.78 13.37
N TYR A 238 -0.17 -9.23 14.44
CA TYR A 238 -0.41 -9.76 15.79
C TYR A 238 -1.91 -9.74 16.16
N LEU A 239 -2.60 -8.63 15.89
CA LEU A 239 -4.02 -8.50 16.20
C LEU A 239 -4.90 -9.51 15.43
N ASP A 240 -4.50 -9.88 14.22
CA ASP A 240 -5.23 -10.84 13.40
C ASP A 240 -4.87 -12.31 13.69
N THR A 241 -3.61 -12.61 14.03
CA THR A 241 -3.11 -13.99 14.18
C THR A 241 -2.94 -14.44 15.62
N GLY A 242 -2.77 -13.49 16.56
CA GLY A 242 -2.42 -13.77 17.95
C GLY A 242 -0.96 -14.15 18.17
N GLU A 243 -0.11 -14.13 17.13
CA GLU A 243 1.28 -14.57 17.23
C GLU A 243 2.16 -13.60 18.02
N SER A 244 2.61 -14.04 19.21
CA SER A 244 3.40 -13.23 20.13
C SER A 244 4.72 -12.71 19.53
N GLN A 245 5.29 -13.42 18.55
CA GLN A 245 6.49 -13.00 17.84
C GLN A 245 6.28 -11.69 17.08
N PHE A 246 5.13 -11.51 16.42
CA PHE A 246 4.81 -10.27 15.73
C PHE A 246 4.65 -9.11 16.71
N LYS A 247 4.02 -9.38 17.87
CA LYS A 247 3.93 -8.37 18.94
C LYS A 247 5.31 -7.94 19.43
N ALA A 248 6.20 -8.90 19.69
CA ALA A 248 7.54 -8.61 20.18
C ALA A 248 8.33 -7.71 19.21
N ILE A 249 8.23 -7.94 17.90
CA ILE A 249 8.85 -7.09 16.87
C ILE A 249 8.27 -5.68 16.91
N SER A 250 6.94 -5.56 16.94
CA SER A 250 6.27 -4.27 17.02
C SER A 250 6.67 -3.48 18.27
N ASP A 251 6.68 -4.12 19.45
CA ASP A 251 7.06 -3.50 20.71
C ASP A 251 8.56 -3.06 20.73
N ASN A 252 9.45 -3.82 20.09
CA ASN A 252 10.86 -3.46 19.96
C ASN A 252 11.04 -2.23 19.06
N LEU A 253 10.39 -2.19 17.90
CA LEU A 253 10.42 -1.03 17.01
C LEU A 253 9.84 0.22 17.68
N PHE A 254 8.76 0.07 18.46
CA PHE A 254 8.23 1.17 19.28
C PHE A 254 9.28 1.75 20.21
N LYS A 255 9.97 0.89 20.97
CA LYS A 255 11.05 1.32 21.89
C LYS A 255 12.20 2.00 21.15
N GLU A 256 12.61 1.47 20.00
CA GLU A 256 13.67 2.08 19.17
C GLU A 256 13.29 3.49 18.70
N ILE A 257 12.05 3.70 18.23
CA ILE A 257 11.58 5.01 17.77
C ILE A 257 11.56 6.00 18.97
N VAL A 258 11.00 5.58 20.10
CA VAL A 258 10.89 6.43 21.30
C VAL A 258 12.28 6.80 21.83
N ASN A 259 13.20 5.83 21.95
CA ASN A 259 14.57 6.09 22.44
C ASN A 259 15.31 7.07 21.53
N LYS A 260 15.21 6.88 20.19
CA LYS A 260 15.82 7.82 19.25
C LYS A 260 15.25 9.23 19.36
N ALA A 261 13.95 9.36 19.64
CA ALA A 261 13.31 10.66 19.84
C ALA A 261 13.72 11.36 21.13
N THR A 262 14.09 10.60 22.17
CA THR A 262 14.50 11.15 23.46
C THR A 262 16.00 11.46 23.55
N ASP A 263 16.82 10.77 22.77
CA ASP A 263 18.28 10.87 22.82
C ASP A 263 18.85 11.92 21.83
N SER A 264 18.02 12.47 20.95
CA SER A 264 18.45 13.46 19.95
C SER A 264 18.01 14.87 20.31
N GLU A 265 18.87 15.85 20.06
CA GLU A 265 18.54 17.29 20.14
C GLU A 265 17.39 17.67 19.17
N TYR A 266 17.17 16.84 18.15
CA TYR A 266 16.12 16.97 17.15
C TYR A 266 15.23 15.73 17.20
N ILE A 267 14.03 15.88 17.74
CA ILE A 267 13.10 14.78 18.03
C ILE A 267 12.74 13.95 16.79
N PHE A 268 12.84 14.49 15.57
CA PHE A 268 12.45 13.81 14.35
C PHE A 268 13.23 14.31 13.12
N VAL A 269 14.55 14.13 13.16
CA VAL A 269 15.34 14.25 11.92
C VAL A 269 15.18 12.94 11.15
N GLU A 270 14.61 13.02 9.96
CA GLU A 270 14.50 11.90 9.06
C GLU A 270 15.67 11.87 8.10
N ARG A 271 16.10 10.67 7.74
CA ARG A 271 17.14 10.44 6.75
C ARG A 271 16.53 9.74 5.56
N ASP A 272 16.77 10.24 4.38
CA ASP A 272 16.35 9.60 3.14
C ASP A 272 17.49 9.60 2.14
N ILE A 273 17.44 8.63 1.21
CA ILE A 273 18.40 8.55 0.11
C ILE A 273 17.84 9.36 -1.05
N TYR A 274 18.47 10.46 -1.35
CA TYR A 274 18.08 11.32 -2.47
C TYR A 274 18.91 11.01 -3.72
N PHE A 275 18.24 10.67 -4.82
CA PHE A 275 18.89 10.41 -6.09
C PHE A 275 19.18 11.72 -6.81
N ARG A 276 20.38 12.26 -6.66
CA ARG A 276 20.86 13.39 -7.47
C ARG A 276 21.56 12.90 -8.73
N GLY A 277 20.84 12.81 -9.84
CA GLY A 277 21.42 12.49 -11.15
C GLY A 277 21.86 11.02 -11.31
N VAL A 278 22.75 10.76 -12.27
CA VAL A 278 23.04 9.41 -12.76
C VAL A 278 23.96 8.60 -11.84
N ASN A 279 24.67 9.22 -10.89
CA ASN A 279 25.81 8.58 -10.22
C ASN A 279 25.95 8.75 -8.70
N TYR A 280 25.05 9.44 -7.99
CA TYR A 280 25.22 9.67 -6.56
C TYR A 280 23.91 9.55 -5.81
N ASP A 281 23.87 8.60 -4.87
CA ASP A 281 22.86 8.54 -3.81
C ASP A 281 23.41 9.36 -2.63
N GLU A 282 22.76 10.44 -2.27
CA GLU A 282 23.13 11.27 -1.12
C GLU A 282 22.10 11.03 0.01
N VAL A 283 22.60 10.74 1.20
CA VAL A 283 21.75 10.72 2.41
C VAL A 283 21.57 12.16 2.87
N ILE A 284 20.32 12.62 2.83
CA ILE A 284 19.96 13.94 3.36
C ILE A 284 19.20 13.79 4.68
N GLU A 285 19.48 14.71 5.60
CA GLU A 285 18.74 14.89 6.84
C GLU A 285 17.75 16.04 6.67
N TYR A 286 16.50 15.82 7.06
CA TYR A 286 15.44 16.83 6.97
C TYR A 286 14.38 16.63 8.05
N ILE A 287 13.61 17.67 8.33
CA ILE A 287 12.43 17.57 9.20
C ILE A 287 11.20 17.66 8.30
N ASP A 288 10.39 16.62 8.32
CA ASP A 288 9.10 16.56 7.61
C ASP A 288 7.97 16.46 8.65
N PHE A 289 6.97 17.32 8.54
CA PHE A 289 5.78 17.31 9.39
C PHE A 289 4.61 16.55 8.75
N GLY A 290 4.80 16.01 7.56
CA GLY A 290 3.78 15.29 6.79
C GLY A 290 3.34 13.96 7.42
N LEU A 291 2.25 13.44 6.88
CA LEU A 291 1.67 12.17 7.35
C LEU A 291 2.46 10.95 6.85
N LEU A 292 2.89 10.95 5.59
CA LEU A 292 3.52 9.77 4.98
C LEU A 292 4.98 9.60 5.44
N ASN A 293 5.74 10.68 5.40
CA ASN A 293 7.18 10.66 5.61
C ASN A 293 7.63 11.37 6.89
N GLY A 294 6.72 12.03 7.60
CA GLY A 294 7.09 12.95 8.67
C GLY A 294 6.50 12.63 10.03
N VAL A 295 6.70 13.60 10.90
CA VAL A 295 6.40 13.55 12.35
C VAL A 295 4.94 13.20 12.64
N SER A 296 4.00 13.76 11.87
CA SER A 296 2.58 13.50 12.12
C SER A 296 2.23 12.01 12.00
N GLY A 297 2.79 11.35 10.98
CA GLY A 297 2.59 9.94 10.79
C GLY A 297 3.25 9.09 11.86
N ILE A 298 4.49 9.43 12.23
CA ILE A 298 5.23 8.74 13.30
C ILE A 298 4.44 8.79 14.60
N VAL A 299 3.99 9.98 15.02
CA VAL A 299 3.21 10.18 16.26
C VAL A 299 1.91 9.38 16.22
N LEU A 300 1.17 9.43 15.12
CA LEU A 300 -0.07 8.65 14.98
C LEU A 300 0.17 7.14 15.05
N ALA A 301 1.25 6.63 14.46
CA ALA A 301 1.61 5.22 14.56
C ALA A 301 1.98 4.81 15.99
N LEU A 302 2.74 5.65 16.72
CA LEU A 302 3.07 5.44 18.13
C LEU A 302 1.81 5.46 19.01
N MET A 303 0.88 6.39 18.77
CA MET A 303 -0.40 6.45 19.45
C MET A 303 -1.25 5.21 19.19
N ALA A 304 -1.32 4.75 17.94
CA ALA A 304 -2.03 3.53 17.56
C ALA A 304 -1.49 2.30 18.30
N GLN A 305 -0.16 2.15 18.36
CA GLN A 305 0.51 1.08 19.11
C GLN A 305 0.21 1.15 20.60
N ARG A 306 0.31 2.34 21.21
CA ARG A 306 0.11 2.53 22.66
C ARG A 306 -1.34 2.33 23.10
N THR A 307 -2.30 2.77 22.32
CA THR A 307 -3.74 2.69 22.65
C THR A 307 -4.38 1.36 22.22
N GLY A 308 -3.68 0.56 21.43
CA GLY A 308 -4.24 -0.64 20.80
C GLY A 308 -5.28 -0.34 19.71
N ASN A 309 -5.47 0.92 19.32
CA ASN A 309 -6.43 1.35 18.30
C ASN A 309 -5.72 1.79 17.02
N ALA A 310 -5.33 0.81 16.21
CA ALA A 310 -4.69 1.04 14.92
C ALA A 310 -5.69 1.27 13.78
N SER A 311 -7.00 1.00 13.99
CA SER A 311 -7.99 0.92 12.92
C SER A 311 -8.08 2.17 12.03
N PRO A 312 -8.19 3.40 12.53
CA PRO A 312 -8.32 4.57 11.65
C PRO A 312 -7.11 4.77 10.73
N LEU A 313 -5.90 4.54 11.26
CA LEU A 313 -4.67 4.68 10.50
C LEU A 313 -4.50 3.53 9.51
N ALA A 314 -4.80 2.30 9.94
CA ALA A 314 -4.74 1.11 9.10
C ALA A 314 -5.72 1.18 7.92
N GLU A 315 -6.93 1.69 8.13
CA GLU A 315 -7.90 1.92 7.06
C GLU A 315 -7.39 2.93 6.03
N MET A 316 -6.83 4.05 6.49
CA MET A 316 -6.28 5.09 5.59
C MET A 316 -5.17 4.53 4.68
N PHE A 317 -4.32 3.66 5.21
CA PHE A 317 -3.20 3.07 4.49
C PHE A 317 -3.50 1.71 3.85
N PHE A 318 -4.75 1.31 3.71
CA PHE A 318 -5.14 0.03 3.11
C PHE A 318 -4.56 -1.20 3.83
N MET A 319 -4.26 -1.06 5.12
CA MET A 319 -3.70 -2.13 5.95
C MET A 319 -4.77 -2.95 6.68
N GLN A 320 -6.05 -2.52 6.62
CA GLN A 320 -7.17 -3.18 7.29
C GLN A 320 -8.39 -3.23 6.38
#